data_b5c1142e498a38eb8b511df3c9136616
#
_entry.id   b5c1142e498a38eb8b511df3c9136616
#
_cell.length_a   1.000
_cell.length_b   1.000
_cell.length_c   1.000
_cell.angle_alpha   90.00
_cell.angle_beta   90.00
_cell.angle_gamma   90.00
#
_symmetry.space_group_name_H-M   'P 1'
#
loop_
_entity.id
_entity.type
_entity.pdbx_description
1 polymer ?
#
loop_
_entity_poly.entity_id
_entity_poly.type
_entity_poly.pdbx_seq_one_letter_code
_entity_poly.pdbx_strand_id
1 'polypeptide(L)'
;AGSFVSVHLHSARATVQGGVVIDITALDLTDPATWLDYRGVKVTDGKALLYKAVDSDLCAGQAYMKTTYQIGEVVTAADWEATKRCGQGLHFGVSPMAAAGYFNGDGEPRFLAVEVDAAGVVPLDDKCKARECLVLREVDRWGDPVEVSA
;
A
#
# COMPACT_ATOMS: atom_id res chain seq x y z
N ALA A 1 4.87 25.03 14.80
CA ALA A 1 3.73 24.29 14.28
C ALA A 1 2.42 24.78 14.89
N GLY A 2 1.36 24.82 14.13
CA GLY A 2 0.02 25.15 14.61
C GLY A 2 -0.62 23.96 15.34
N SER A 3 -1.73 24.18 16.04
CA SER A 3 -2.41 23.17 16.85
C SER A 3 -2.97 21.97 16.04
N PHE A 4 -3.11 22.11 14.74
CA PHE A 4 -3.62 21.07 13.84
C PHE A 4 -2.54 20.43 12.96
N VAL A 5 -1.28 20.78 13.20
CA VAL A 5 -0.16 20.24 12.42
C VAL A 5 0.44 19.05 13.17
N SER A 6 0.59 17.93 12.48
CA SER A 6 1.30 16.75 13.00
C SER A 6 2.75 16.80 12.52
N VAL A 7 3.68 16.59 13.43
CA VAL A 7 5.10 16.54 13.12
C VAL A 7 5.60 15.14 13.42
N HIS A 8 6.19 14.50 12.40
CA HIS A 8 6.79 13.18 12.55
C HIS A 8 8.26 13.34 12.92
N LEU A 9 8.61 12.90 14.11
CA LEU A 9 9.93 13.04 14.68
C LEU A 9 10.80 11.84 14.30
N HIS A 10 11.81 12.06 13.44
CA HIS A 10 12.74 11.02 12.98
C HIS A 10 14.03 10.95 13.79
N SER A 11 14.20 11.82 14.77
CA SER A 11 15.36 11.83 15.63
C SER A 11 14.96 12.20 17.06
N ALA A 12 15.44 11.45 18.04
CA ALA A 12 15.21 11.75 19.45
C ALA A 12 15.88 13.05 19.91
N ARG A 13 16.78 13.62 19.11
CA ARG A 13 17.47 14.89 19.42
C ARG A 13 16.73 16.11 18.89
N ALA A 14 15.78 15.91 17.99
CA ALA A 14 14.99 17.02 17.46
C ALA A 14 14.03 17.53 18.53
N THR A 15 13.80 18.85 18.54
CA THR A 15 12.79 19.48 19.41
C THR A 15 11.77 20.21 18.57
N VAL A 16 10.49 20.12 18.99
CA VAL A 16 9.36 20.76 18.32
C VAL A 16 8.55 21.50 19.36
N GLN A 17 8.14 22.74 19.02
CA GLN A 17 7.26 23.54 19.86
C GLN A 17 5.90 23.70 19.20
N GLY A 18 4.83 23.41 19.95
CA GLY A 18 3.46 23.48 19.46
C GLY A 18 3.09 22.31 18.55
N GLY A 19 1.81 22.15 18.28
CA GLY A 19 1.27 21.09 17.42
C GLY A 19 1.24 19.73 18.10
N VAL A 20 0.93 18.71 17.30
CA VAL A 20 0.97 17.30 17.72
C VAL A 20 2.29 16.71 17.30
N VAL A 21 3.06 16.18 18.25
CA VAL A 21 4.36 15.57 17.98
C VAL A 21 4.22 14.05 18.05
N ILE A 22 4.63 13.37 16.98
CA ILE A 22 4.69 11.91 16.93
C ILE A 22 6.16 11.52 16.95
N ASP A 23 6.59 10.83 18.00
CA ASP A 23 7.96 10.31 18.10
C ASP A 23 8.05 9.01 17.30
N ILE A 24 8.55 9.11 16.08
CA ILE A 24 8.68 7.97 15.17
C ILE A 24 9.69 6.95 15.68
N THR A 25 10.67 7.39 16.46
CA THR A 25 11.67 6.48 17.03
C THR A 25 11.07 5.52 18.05
N ALA A 26 9.90 5.87 18.64
CA ALA A 26 9.17 5.03 19.58
C ALA A 26 8.12 4.13 18.92
N LEU A 27 7.86 4.28 17.61
CA LEU A 27 6.86 3.49 16.90
C LEU A 27 7.43 2.14 16.47
N ASP A 28 6.62 1.09 16.64
CA ASP A 28 6.92 -0.22 16.05
C ASP A 28 6.32 -0.28 14.65
N LEU A 29 7.10 0.09 13.64
CA LEU A 29 6.66 0.07 12.24
C LEU A 29 6.69 -1.33 11.62
N THR A 30 6.91 -2.37 12.41
CA THR A 30 6.72 -3.76 11.99
C THR A 30 5.33 -4.27 12.35
N ASP A 31 4.62 -3.56 13.23
CA ASP A 31 3.23 -3.85 13.56
C ASP A 31 2.31 -3.34 12.43
N PRO A 32 1.43 -4.20 11.87
CA PRO A 32 0.57 -3.79 10.74
C PRO A 32 -0.28 -2.55 11.02
N ALA A 33 -0.97 -2.51 12.15
CA ALA A 33 -1.85 -1.39 12.49
C ALA A 33 -1.08 -0.09 12.64
N THR A 34 0.07 -0.12 13.32
CA THR A 34 0.93 1.04 13.53
C THR A 34 1.50 1.56 12.21
N TRP A 35 1.97 0.64 11.36
CA TRP A 35 2.51 1.00 10.05
C TRP A 35 1.46 1.62 9.15
N LEU A 36 0.26 1.03 9.09
CA LEU A 36 -0.84 1.55 8.28
C LEU A 36 -1.26 2.95 8.72
N ASP A 37 -1.36 3.17 10.02
CA ASP A 37 -1.69 4.49 10.58
C ASP A 37 -0.59 5.52 10.28
N TYR A 38 0.65 5.17 10.49
CA TYR A 38 1.81 6.04 10.19
C TYR A 38 1.84 6.44 8.71
N ARG A 39 1.54 5.50 7.80
CA ARG A 39 1.53 5.76 6.35
C ARG A 39 0.26 6.44 5.86
N GLY A 40 -0.71 6.69 6.73
CA GLY A 40 -1.96 7.35 6.35
C GLY A 40 -2.91 6.48 5.55
N VAL A 41 -2.79 5.16 5.66
CA VAL A 41 -3.67 4.22 4.96
C VAL A 41 -5.04 4.20 5.61
N LYS A 42 -6.10 4.32 4.79
CA LYS A 42 -7.47 4.26 5.27
C LYS A 42 -7.83 2.81 5.60
N VAL A 43 -8.27 2.59 6.83
CA VAL A 43 -8.75 1.28 7.31
C VAL A 43 -10.21 1.42 7.70
N THR A 44 -11.08 0.59 7.12
CA THR A 44 -12.52 0.55 7.41
C THR A 44 -12.94 -0.89 7.63
N ASP A 45 -13.58 -1.16 8.77
CA ASP A 45 -14.05 -2.50 9.15
C ASP A 45 -12.94 -3.57 9.06
N GLY A 46 -11.73 -3.22 9.48
CA GLY A 46 -10.58 -4.11 9.45
C GLY A 46 -9.95 -4.30 8.06
N LYS A 47 -10.37 -3.53 7.07
CA LYS A 47 -9.85 -3.61 5.69
C LYS A 47 -9.06 -2.35 5.34
N ALA A 48 -7.84 -2.55 4.86
CA ALA A 48 -6.96 -1.48 4.42
C ALA A 48 -7.16 -1.21 2.93
N LEU A 49 -7.24 0.08 2.56
CA LEU A 49 -7.30 0.52 1.17
C LEU A 49 -5.87 0.75 0.67
N LEU A 50 -5.43 -0.08 -0.24
CA LEU A 50 -4.10 -0.04 -0.82
C LEU A 50 -4.17 0.05 -2.35
N TYR A 51 -3.02 0.13 -3.01
CA TYR A 51 -2.96 0.34 -4.45
C TYR A 51 -1.97 -0.60 -5.11
N LYS A 52 -2.30 -0.98 -6.34
CA LYS A 52 -1.47 -1.84 -7.19
C LYS A 52 -1.27 -1.18 -8.54
N ALA A 53 -0.04 -1.15 -9.04
CA ALA A 53 0.27 -0.75 -10.41
C ALA A 53 0.32 -2.00 -11.28
N VAL A 54 -0.39 -1.96 -12.39
CA VAL A 54 -0.52 -3.08 -13.32
C VAL A 54 -0.33 -2.62 -14.76
N ASP A 55 -0.09 -3.57 -15.66
CA ASP A 55 0.01 -3.28 -17.09
C ASP A 55 -1.39 -3.15 -17.75
N SER A 56 -1.41 -2.99 -19.07
CA SER A 56 -2.65 -2.86 -19.85
C SER A 56 -3.56 -4.09 -19.76
N ASP A 57 -3.03 -5.24 -19.39
CA ASP A 57 -3.76 -6.49 -19.22
C ASP A 57 -4.10 -6.75 -17.74
N LEU A 58 -3.98 -5.75 -16.87
CA LEU A 58 -4.20 -5.82 -15.44
C LEU A 58 -3.26 -6.81 -14.74
N CYS A 59 -2.05 -6.96 -15.24
CA CYS A 59 -1.05 -7.87 -14.69
C CYS A 59 0.08 -7.11 -14.00
N ALA A 60 0.64 -7.71 -12.97
CA ALA A 60 1.85 -7.26 -12.29
C ALA A 60 2.75 -8.45 -11.98
N GLY A 61 3.99 -8.18 -11.53
CA GLY A 61 4.96 -9.21 -11.23
C GLY A 61 5.63 -9.79 -12.47
N GLN A 62 5.80 -8.99 -13.52
CA GLN A 62 6.34 -9.42 -14.81
C GLN A 62 7.74 -10.04 -14.70
N ALA A 63 8.54 -9.59 -13.73
CA ALA A 63 9.91 -10.07 -13.57
C ALA A 63 10.03 -11.36 -12.75
N TYR A 64 9.00 -11.75 -12.04
CA TYR A 64 9.06 -12.89 -11.11
C TYR A 64 7.86 -13.82 -11.23
N MET A 65 6.67 -13.36 -10.83
CA MET A 65 5.45 -14.16 -10.89
C MET A 65 4.31 -13.29 -11.39
N LYS A 66 4.02 -13.40 -12.69
CA LYS A 66 2.99 -12.60 -13.34
C LYS A 66 1.62 -12.99 -12.81
N THR A 67 0.89 -12.02 -12.27
CA THR A 67 -0.42 -12.21 -11.65
C THR A 67 -1.41 -11.23 -12.28
N THR A 68 -2.61 -11.71 -12.58
CA THR A 68 -3.71 -10.90 -13.12
C THR A 68 -4.61 -10.42 -11.99
N TYR A 69 -4.95 -9.12 -12.01
CA TYR A 69 -5.78 -8.47 -11.00
C TYR A 69 -7.10 -8.01 -11.63
N GLN A 70 -8.06 -8.93 -11.78
CA GLN A 70 -9.37 -8.60 -12.34
C GLN A 70 -10.22 -7.82 -11.36
N ILE A 71 -10.85 -6.74 -11.84
CA ILE A 71 -11.72 -5.90 -11.00
C ILE A 71 -12.92 -6.75 -10.54
N GLY A 72 -13.20 -6.66 -9.23
CA GLY A 72 -14.28 -7.40 -8.59
C GLY A 72 -13.90 -8.78 -8.08
N GLU A 73 -12.68 -9.24 -8.33
CA GLU A 73 -12.23 -10.57 -7.92
C GLU A 73 -11.25 -10.53 -6.76
N VAL A 74 -11.19 -11.63 -6.01
CA VAL A 74 -10.17 -11.86 -4.99
C VAL A 74 -8.95 -12.49 -5.67
N VAL A 75 -7.79 -11.89 -5.43
CA VAL A 75 -6.51 -12.40 -5.93
C VAL A 75 -5.72 -12.93 -4.76
N THR A 76 -5.24 -14.17 -4.86
CA THR A 76 -4.48 -14.84 -3.81
C THR A 76 -3.07 -15.15 -4.30
N ALA A 77 -2.07 -14.89 -3.46
CA ALA A 77 -0.68 -15.20 -3.79
C ALA A 77 -0.46 -16.72 -3.82
N ALA A 78 0.16 -17.21 -4.89
CA ALA A 78 0.49 -18.65 -5.02
C ALA A 78 1.66 -19.05 -4.14
N ASP A 79 2.51 -18.09 -3.77
CA ASP A 79 3.78 -18.32 -3.07
C ASP A 79 3.84 -17.65 -1.69
N TRP A 80 2.71 -17.51 -1.00
CA TRP A 80 2.64 -16.74 0.26
C TRP A 80 3.62 -17.24 1.32
N GLU A 81 4.37 -16.31 1.87
CA GLU A 81 5.17 -16.48 3.06
C GLU A 81 5.17 -15.19 3.89
N ALA A 82 4.82 -15.29 5.17
CA ALA A 82 4.67 -14.13 6.05
C ALA A 82 6.02 -13.65 6.61
N THR A 83 7.02 -13.51 5.75
CA THR A 83 8.35 -13.00 6.11
C THR A 83 8.51 -11.55 5.67
N LYS A 84 9.44 -10.84 6.32
CA LYS A 84 9.78 -9.45 5.96
C LYS A 84 10.69 -9.36 4.74
N ARG A 85 10.52 -10.27 3.78
CA ARG A 85 11.27 -10.28 2.53
C ARG A 85 10.41 -9.83 1.39
N CYS A 86 11.00 -9.12 0.44
CA CYS A 86 10.37 -8.84 -0.84
C CYS A 86 10.16 -10.17 -1.58
N GLY A 87 9.07 -10.31 -2.31
CA GLY A 87 8.65 -11.58 -2.89
C GLY A 87 7.72 -12.37 -1.95
N GLN A 88 7.23 -13.51 -2.39
CA GLN A 88 6.40 -14.43 -1.61
C GLN A 88 5.13 -13.80 -1.05
N GLY A 89 4.35 -13.18 -1.91
CA GLY A 89 3.10 -12.49 -1.59
C GLY A 89 2.75 -11.45 -2.63
N LEU A 90 1.60 -10.82 -2.45
CA LEU A 90 1.17 -9.71 -3.29
C LEU A 90 1.66 -8.39 -2.66
N HIS A 91 2.34 -7.56 -3.44
CA HIS A 91 2.91 -6.30 -2.96
C HIS A 91 2.03 -5.12 -3.33
N PHE A 92 1.89 -4.18 -2.40
CA PHE A 92 1.02 -3.01 -2.56
C PHE A 92 1.73 -1.73 -2.12
N GLY A 93 1.37 -0.62 -2.77
CA GLY A 93 1.76 0.72 -2.35
C GLY A 93 0.66 1.38 -1.52
N VAL A 94 1.05 2.38 -0.74
CA VAL A 94 0.11 3.17 0.08
C VAL A 94 -0.63 4.23 -0.73
N SER A 95 -0.17 4.49 -1.95
CA SER A 95 -0.78 5.38 -2.93
C SER A 95 -0.51 4.85 -4.34
N PRO A 96 -1.25 5.33 -5.37
CA PRO A 96 -0.95 4.93 -6.75
C PRO A 96 0.49 5.23 -7.16
N MET A 97 1.01 6.41 -6.81
CA MET A 97 2.38 6.79 -7.17
C MET A 97 3.43 5.97 -6.42
N ALA A 98 3.16 5.57 -5.18
CA ALA A 98 4.03 4.65 -4.44
C ALA A 98 4.05 3.27 -5.11
N ALA A 99 2.89 2.78 -5.56
CA ALA A 99 2.79 1.52 -6.30
C ALA A 99 3.54 1.59 -7.64
N ALA A 100 3.52 2.74 -8.33
CA ALA A 100 4.23 2.94 -9.59
C ALA A 100 5.74 2.71 -9.48
N GLY A 101 6.32 3.03 -8.31
CA GLY A 101 7.75 2.83 -8.06
C GLY A 101 8.21 1.38 -8.13
N TYR A 102 7.30 0.43 -8.03
CA TYR A 102 7.58 -1.01 -8.06
C TYR A 102 7.04 -1.70 -9.32
N PHE A 103 6.55 -0.91 -10.28
CA PHE A 103 6.03 -1.46 -11.53
C PHE A 103 7.17 -1.83 -12.48
N ASN A 104 7.17 -3.08 -12.96
CA ASN A 104 8.20 -3.62 -13.84
C ASN A 104 7.71 -3.90 -15.26
N GLY A 105 6.46 -3.53 -15.57
CA GLY A 105 5.89 -3.75 -16.88
C GLY A 105 6.28 -2.68 -17.90
N ASP A 106 5.95 -2.93 -19.15
CA ASP A 106 6.16 -1.98 -20.24
C ASP A 106 5.05 -0.93 -20.28
N GLY A 107 5.42 0.29 -20.70
CA GLY A 107 4.48 1.39 -20.89
C GLY A 107 4.02 2.04 -19.59
N GLU A 108 2.96 2.83 -19.68
CA GLU A 108 2.37 3.52 -18.53
C GLU A 108 1.58 2.53 -17.68
N PRO A 109 1.79 2.52 -16.35
CA PRO A 109 1.01 1.65 -15.49
C PRO A 109 -0.43 2.14 -15.35
N ARG A 110 -1.34 1.19 -15.18
CA ARG A 110 -2.69 1.44 -14.69
C ARG A 110 -2.69 1.19 -13.19
N PHE A 111 -3.61 1.82 -12.47
CA PHE A 111 -3.68 1.72 -11.01
C PHE A 111 -4.99 1.11 -10.56
N LEU A 112 -4.91 0.20 -9.60
CA LEU A 112 -6.07 -0.44 -9.00
C LEU A 112 -6.12 -0.14 -7.51
N ALA A 113 -7.30 0.23 -7.02
CA ALA A 113 -7.58 0.26 -5.59
C ALA A 113 -7.95 -1.15 -5.15
N VAL A 114 -7.32 -1.61 -4.07
CA VAL A 114 -7.54 -2.95 -3.53
C VAL A 114 -7.87 -2.88 -2.05
N GLU A 115 -8.58 -3.87 -1.57
CA GLU A 115 -8.93 -4.03 -0.16
C GLU A 115 -8.20 -5.25 0.39
N VAL A 116 -7.50 -5.06 1.49
CA VAL A 116 -6.67 -6.10 2.12
C VAL A 116 -7.02 -6.16 3.60
N ASP A 117 -7.05 -7.37 4.16
CA ASP A 117 -7.21 -7.54 5.61
C ASP A 117 -6.06 -6.83 6.32
N ALA A 118 -6.38 -5.79 7.10
CA ALA A 118 -5.40 -4.96 7.77
C ALA A 118 -4.49 -5.77 8.72
N ALA A 119 -5.04 -6.79 9.39
CA ALA A 119 -4.28 -7.65 10.30
C ALA A 119 -3.32 -8.58 9.55
N GLY A 120 -3.56 -8.82 8.25
CA GLY A 120 -2.73 -9.67 7.41
C GLY A 120 -1.62 -8.96 6.64
N VAL A 121 -1.52 -7.64 6.77
CA VAL A 121 -0.49 -6.84 6.09
C VAL A 121 0.88 -7.09 6.72
N VAL A 122 1.89 -7.32 5.88
CA VAL A 122 3.29 -7.40 6.31
C VAL A 122 4.02 -6.16 5.81
N PRO A 123 4.38 -5.22 6.71
CA PRO A 123 5.12 -4.02 6.31
C PRO A 123 6.53 -4.35 5.80
N LEU A 124 6.92 -3.68 4.71
CA LEU A 124 8.24 -3.81 4.06
C LEU A 124 8.85 -2.42 3.86
N ASP A 125 8.87 -1.60 4.89
CA ASP A 125 9.35 -0.21 4.89
C ASP A 125 8.33 0.73 4.22
N ASP A 126 8.50 1.09 2.95
CA ASP A 126 7.60 2.02 2.23
C ASP A 126 6.47 1.33 1.45
N LYS A 127 6.47 0.00 1.39
CA LYS A 127 5.43 -0.82 0.79
C LYS A 127 5.03 -1.94 1.76
N CYS A 128 4.05 -2.73 1.37
CA CYS A 128 3.66 -3.90 2.15
C CYS A 128 3.32 -5.07 1.25
N LYS A 129 3.21 -6.25 1.82
CA LYS A 129 2.69 -7.42 1.14
C LYS A 129 1.56 -8.05 1.91
N ALA A 130 0.72 -8.81 1.20
CA ALA A 130 -0.37 -9.56 1.79
C ALA A 130 -0.60 -10.85 1.02
N ARG A 131 -1.32 -11.77 1.65
CA ARG A 131 -1.64 -13.07 1.06
C ARG A 131 -2.65 -12.94 -0.06
N GLU A 132 -3.64 -12.04 0.11
CA GLU A 132 -4.73 -11.85 -0.86
C GLU A 132 -5.27 -10.43 -0.81
N CYS A 133 -6.00 -10.06 -1.86
CA CYS A 133 -6.71 -8.79 -1.93
C CYS A 133 -8.01 -8.94 -2.71
N LEU A 134 -8.95 -8.03 -2.45
CA LEU A 134 -10.13 -7.82 -3.30
C LEU A 134 -9.85 -6.61 -4.19
N VAL A 135 -9.92 -6.77 -5.50
CA VAL A 135 -9.72 -5.68 -6.45
C VAL A 135 -11.01 -4.88 -6.57
N LEU A 136 -11.01 -3.63 -6.11
CA LEU A 136 -12.20 -2.81 -6.01
C LEU A 136 -12.55 -2.10 -7.31
N ARG A 137 -11.59 -1.36 -7.87
CA ARG A 137 -11.80 -0.51 -9.06
C ARG A 137 -10.49 -0.01 -9.63
N GLU A 138 -10.54 0.46 -10.86
CA GLU A 138 -9.42 1.21 -11.43
C GLU A 138 -9.48 2.66 -10.94
N VAL A 139 -8.30 3.23 -10.63
CA VAL A 139 -8.15 4.62 -10.20
C VAL A 139 -7.08 5.31 -11.04
N ASP A 140 -7.06 6.64 -10.99
CA ASP A 140 -6.00 7.43 -11.59
C ASP A 140 -4.80 7.56 -10.64
N ARG A 141 -3.79 8.34 -11.04
CA ARG A 141 -2.57 8.54 -10.24
C ARG A 141 -2.82 9.21 -8.88
N TRP A 142 -3.95 9.84 -8.69
CA TRP A 142 -4.34 10.48 -7.43
C TRP A 142 -5.27 9.62 -6.58
N GLY A 143 -5.67 8.46 -7.07
CA GLY A 143 -6.56 7.54 -6.37
C GLY A 143 -8.04 7.77 -6.65
N ASP A 144 -8.39 8.66 -7.58
CA ASP A 144 -9.77 8.89 -7.96
C ASP A 144 -10.25 7.82 -8.92
N PRO A 145 -11.53 7.38 -8.81
CA PRO A 145 -12.06 6.36 -9.71
C PRO A 145 -11.97 6.77 -11.18
N VAL A 146 -11.55 5.82 -12.02
CA VAL A 146 -11.58 5.99 -13.48
C VAL A 146 -12.93 5.50 -13.97
N GLU A 147 -13.61 6.35 -14.78
CA GLU A 147 -14.86 5.94 -15.39
C GLU A 147 -14.61 4.86 -16.44
N VAL A 148 -15.35 3.75 -16.31
CA VAL A 148 -15.31 2.68 -17.30
C VAL A 148 -16.28 3.03 -18.40
N SER A 149 -15.78 3.24 -19.60
CA SER A 149 -16.61 3.41 -20.79
C SER A 149 -17.34 2.09 -21.05
N ALA A 150 -18.66 2.14 -21.00
CA ALA A 150 -19.49 0.99 -21.28
C ALA A 150 -19.42 0.66 -22.80
#